data_cbe2cb2378917d8c175832c566c88c31
#
_entry.id   cbe2cb2378917d8c175832c566c88c31
#
_cell.length_a   1.000
_cell.length_b   1.000
_cell.length_c   1.000
_cell.angle_alpha   90.00
_cell.angle_beta   90.00
_cell.angle_gamma   90.00
#
_symmetry.space_group_name_H-M   'P 1'
#
loop_
_entity.id
_entity.type
_entity.pdbx_description
1 polymer ?
#
loop_
_entity_poly.entity_id
_entity_poly.type
_entity_poly.pdbx_seq_one_letter_code
_entity_poly.pdbx_strand_id
1 'polypeptide(L)'
;EDMDDKENDIVLLSVSKIIPFKNHPFKVDDEQLDQLKNSIAENGILHPLIVRCLDDGDGFELISGHRRKRACELLGIKEVPCIIKELNDDMASVLMVDANIQRENILPSEKAKAYRMKYDALKHQGKQIEMLGNTAELVGKKAGDSGRTVQRYYRLSYLCPDLLNEVDEKKLTFNSGVILAGL
;
A
#
# COMPACT_ATOMS: atom_id res chain seq x y z
N GLU A 1 18.09 25.86 8.31
CA GLU A 1 18.81 24.96 7.34
C GLU A 1 19.46 23.85 8.14
N ASP A 2 18.80 22.80 8.58
CA ASP A 2 19.40 21.51 9.04
C ASP A 2 18.37 20.55 9.67
N MET A 3 17.07 20.70 9.34
CA MET A 3 16.05 19.79 9.90
C MET A 3 15.56 18.72 8.90
N ASP A 4 15.98 18.78 7.62
CA ASP A 4 15.49 17.89 6.56
C ASP A 4 16.40 16.65 6.33
N ASP A 5 17.63 16.66 6.82
CA ASP A 5 18.61 15.59 6.54
C ASP A 5 18.46 14.34 7.43
N LYS A 6 17.86 14.44 8.61
CA LYS A 6 17.66 13.29 9.52
C LYS A 6 16.51 12.34 9.12
N GLU A 7 15.62 12.78 8.26
CA GLU A 7 14.42 12.01 7.86
C GLU A 7 14.71 10.87 6.87
N ASN A 8 15.91 10.77 6.32
CA ASN A 8 16.27 9.79 5.30
C ASN A 8 17.47 8.92 5.64
N ASP A 9 17.93 8.93 6.89
CA ASP A 9 19.02 8.07 7.32
C ASP A 9 18.69 6.59 7.14
N ILE A 10 19.58 5.88 6.45
CA ILE A 10 19.44 4.43 6.23
C ILE A 10 20.02 3.71 7.44
N VAL A 11 19.19 2.91 8.09
CA VAL A 11 19.57 2.06 9.22
C VAL A 11 19.37 0.59 8.87
N LEU A 12 20.21 -0.30 9.42
CA LEU A 12 20.01 -1.73 9.29
C LEU A 12 19.07 -2.21 10.40
N LEU A 13 17.98 -2.87 10.00
CA LEU A 13 16.99 -3.43 10.91
C LEU A 13 16.88 -4.94 10.71
N SER A 14 16.66 -5.65 11.82
CA SER A 14 16.36 -7.07 11.76
C SER A 14 15.02 -7.32 11.04
N VAL A 15 15.03 -8.19 10.03
CA VAL A 15 13.82 -8.58 9.27
C VAL A 15 12.71 -9.11 10.19
N SER A 16 13.09 -9.81 11.28
CA SER A 16 12.15 -10.37 12.26
C SER A 16 11.41 -9.30 13.09
N LYS A 17 11.95 -8.08 13.18
CA LYS A 17 11.32 -6.96 13.88
C LYS A 17 10.39 -6.11 12.99
N ILE A 18 10.34 -6.43 11.72
CA ILE A 18 9.51 -5.70 10.74
C ILE A 18 8.24 -6.51 10.47
N ILE A 19 7.09 -6.02 10.93
CA ILE A 19 5.80 -6.65 10.65
C ILE A 19 5.16 -6.05 9.38
N PRO A 20 4.32 -6.81 8.65
CA PRO A 20 3.58 -6.29 7.51
C PRO A 20 2.63 -5.16 7.93
N PHE A 21 2.33 -4.25 7.01
CA PHE A 21 1.30 -3.21 7.20
C PHE A 21 -0.06 -3.85 7.52
N LYS A 22 -0.72 -3.35 8.56
CA LYS A 22 -2.05 -3.83 8.96
C LYS A 22 -3.06 -3.63 7.82
N ASN A 23 -3.78 -4.69 7.47
CA ASN A 23 -4.78 -4.66 6.39
C ASN A 23 -4.22 -4.26 5.02
N HIS A 24 -2.96 -4.64 4.71
CA HIS A 24 -2.34 -4.37 3.41
C HIS A 24 -3.23 -4.88 2.26
N PRO A 25 -3.72 -3.99 1.36
CA PRO A 25 -4.71 -4.35 0.37
C PRO A 25 -4.15 -5.12 -0.83
N PHE A 26 -2.84 -5.02 -1.08
CA PHE A 26 -2.19 -5.61 -2.24
C PHE A 26 -1.60 -6.98 -1.92
N LYS A 27 -1.84 -7.96 -2.78
CA LYS A 27 -1.22 -9.28 -2.65
C LYS A 27 0.27 -9.21 -3.01
N VAL A 28 1.07 -9.99 -2.32
CA VAL A 28 2.45 -10.26 -2.69
C VAL A 28 2.43 -11.52 -3.54
N ASP A 29 2.68 -11.36 -4.83
CA ASP A 29 2.74 -12.47 -5.77
C ASP A 29 4.12 -13.13 -5.68
N ASP A 30 4.15 -14.39 -5.26
CA ASP A 30 5.38 -15.16 -5.11
C ASP A 30 5.96 -15.60 -6.48
N GLU A 31 5.14 -15.67 -7.54
CA GLU A 31 5.61 -16.08 -8.88
C GLU A 31 6.65 -15.09 -9.47
N GLN A 32 6.54 -13.81 -9.15
CA GLN A 32 7.47 -12.77 -9.61
C GLN A 32 8.63 -12.53 -8.63
N LEU A 33 8.74 -13.28 -7.54
CA LEU A 33 9.79 -13.06 -6.53
C LEU A 33 11.14 -13.64 -6.95
N ASP A 34 11.19 -14.62 -7.83
CA ASP A 34 12.46 -15.29 -8.17
C ASP A 34 13.47 -14.34 -8.83
N GLN A 35 13.02 -13.50 -9.76
CA GLN A 35 13.90 -12.48 -10.34
C GLN A 35 14.40 -11.48 -9.29
N LEU A 36 13.53 -11.06 -8.38
CA LEU A 36 13.89 -10.15 -7.31
C LEU A 36 14.85 -10.79 -6.30
N LYS A 37 14.67 -12.07 -5.96
CA LYS A 37 15.59 -12.85 -5.12
C LYS A 37 16.98 -12.91 -5.75
N ASN A 38 17.06 -13.26 -7.04
CA ASN A 38 18.33 -13.32 -7.75
C ASN A 38 19.03 -11.96 -7.75
N SER A 39 18.30 -10.89 -8.06
CA SER A 39 18.83 -9.53 -8.02
C SER A 39 19.34 -9.14 -6.63
N ILE A 40 18.58 -9.47 -5.56
CA ILE A 40 19.00 -9.19 -4.18
C ILE A 40 20.21 -10.04 -3.77
N ALA A 41 20.28 -11.29 -4.20
CA ALA A 41 21.41 -12.16 -3.92
C ALA A 41 22.71 -11.67 -4.57
N GLU A 42 22.63 -11.10 -5.77
CA GLU A 42 23.79 -10.59 -6.52
C GLU A 42 24.21 -9.19 -6.10
N ASN A 43 23.25 -8.28 -5.89
CA ASN A 43 23.51 -6.84 -5.76
C ASN A 43 23.12 -6.28 -4.38
N GLY A 44 22.55 -7.10 -3.50
CA GLY A 44 21.93 -6.62 -2.26
C GLY A 44 20.65 -5.83 -2.49
N ILE A 45 20.18 -5.15 -1.46
CA ILE A 45 18.99 -4.29 -1.52
C ILE A 45 19.41 -2.88 -1.93
N LEU A 46 19.18 -2.54 -3.20
CA LEU A 46 19.54 -1.24 -3.77
C LEU A 46 18.66 -0.09 -3.25
N HIS A 47 17.40 -0.38 -2.93
CA HIS A 47 16.45 0.60 -2.40
C HIS A 47 16.00 0.18 -1.00
N PRO A 48 16.21 1.00 0.04
CA PRO A 48 15.83 0.67 1.40
C PRO A 48 14.32 0.46 1.54
N LEU A 49 13.93 -0.31 2.53
CA LEU A 49 12.54 -0.43 2.93
C LEU A 49 12.11 0.85 3.66
N ILE A 50 10.82 1.17 3.62
CA ILE A 50 10.26 2.27 4.41
C ILE A 50 9.44 1.65 5.53
N VAL A 51 9.73 2.02 6.76
CA VAL A 51 9.10 1.52 7.96
C VAL A 51 8.71 2.67 8.89
N ARG A 52 7.80 2.42 9.83
CA ARG A 52 7.55 3.29 10.99
C ARG A 52 7.71 2.49 12.27
N CYS A 53 8.00 3.18 13.38
CA CYS A 53 7.99 2.57 14.70
C CYS A 53 6.57 2.15 15.08
N LEU A 54 6.45 1.03 15.79
CA LEU A 54 5.21 0.64 16.46
C LEU A 54 5.05 1.44 17.77
N ASP A 55 3.81 1.70 18.18
CA ASP A 55 3.52 2.46 19.39
C ASP A 55 4.02 1.81 20.68
N ASP A 56 4.14 0.49 20.69
CA ASP A 56 4.71 -0.30 21.80
C ASP A 56 6.25 -0.24 21.87
N GLY A 57 6.90 0.33 20.86
CA GLY A 57 8.35 0.54 20.81
C GLY A 57 9.18 -0.71 20.53
N ASP A 58 8.57 -1.89 20.34
CA ASP A 58 9.30 -3.16 20.18
C ASP A 58 9.31 -3.70 18.74
N GLY A 59 9.13 -2.84 17.74
CA GLY A 59 9.17 -3.26 16.35
C GLY A 59 8.84 -2.16 15.36
N PHE A 60 8.76 -2.57 14.10
CA PHE A 60 8.51 -1.66 12.99
C PHE A 60 7.39 -2.19 12.11
N GLU A 61 6.54 -1.30 11.61
CA GLU A 61 5.55 -1.62 10.60
C GLU A 61 6.05 -1.24 9.22
N LEU A 62 5.94 -2.16 8.27
CA LEU A 62 6.41 -1.99 6.90
C LEU A 62 5.44 -1.15 6.07
N ILE A 63 5.85 0.01 5.63
CA ILE A 63 5.07 0.90 4.76
C ILE A 63 5.31 0.59 3.28
N SER A 64 6.57 0.39 2.89
CA SER A 64 6.95 0.07 1.50
C SER A 64 8.08 -0.94 1.44
N GLY A 65 8.00 -1.85 0.46
CA GLY A 65 9.02 -2.87 0.23
C GLY A 65 8.60 -4.28 0.62
N HIS A 66 7.30 -4.60 0.68
CA HIS A 66 6.76 -5.91 1.05
C HIS A 66 7.38 -7.06 0.22
N ARG A 67 7.54 -6.90 -1.09
CA ARG A 67 8.20 -7.90 -1.95
C ARG A 67 9.68 -8.06 -1.61
N ARG A 68 10.40 -6.96 -1.33
CA ARG A 68 11.83 -7.00 -0.92
C ARG A 68 11.99 -7.70 0.41
N LYS A 69 11.17 -7.36 1.41
CA LYS A 69 11.15 -8.05 2.70
C LYS A 69 10.92 -9.55 2.52
N ARG A 70 9.91 -9.93 1.74
CA ARG A 70 9.59 -11.35 1.47
C ARG A 70 10.75 -12.08 0.78
N ALA A 71 11.39 -11.46 -0.21
CA ALA A 71 12.57 -12.01 -0.86
C ALA A 71 13.73 -12.22 0.13
N CYS A 72 13.98 -11.26 1.02
CA CYS A 72 15.01 -11.38 2.07
C CYS A 72 14.72 -12.51 3.04
N GLU A 73 13.46 -12.69 3.46
CA GLU A 73 13.05 -13.82 4.30
C GLU A 73 13.37 -15.17 3.63
N LEU A 74 13.04 -15.31 2.34
CA LEU A 74 13.31 -16.52 1.57
C LEU A 74 14.81 -16.78 1.35
N LEU A 75 15.62 -15.73 1.29
CA LEU A 75 17.09 -15.80 1.18
C LEU A 75 17.78 -15.98 2.54
N GLY A 76 17.05 -15.93 3.65
CA GLY A 76 17.64 -16.01 5.00
C GLY A 76 18.45 -14.77 5.41
N ILE A 77 18.22 -13.64 4.76
CA ILE A 77 18.88 -12.35 5.11
C ILE A 77 18.30 -11.87 6.42
N LYS A 78 19.15 -11.61 7.40
CA LYS A 78 18.73 -11.25 8.76
C LYS A 78 18.50 -9.77 8.96
N GLU A 79 19.23 -8.92 8.24
CA GLU A 79 19.17 -7.46 8.36
C GLU A 79 18.97 -6.81 7.00
N VAL A 80 18.16 -5.76 6.97
CA VAL A 80 17.81 -5.05 5.75
C VAL A 80 17.93 -3.54 5.94
N PRO A 81 18.39 -2.80 4.90
CA PRO A 81 18.43 -1.35 4.96
C PRO A 81 17.01 -0.77 4.97
N CYS A 82 16.75 0.10 5.93
CA CYS A 82 15.46 0.74 6.14
C CYS A 82 15.60 2.24 6.34
N ILE A 83 14.57 2.98 5.94
CA ILE A 83 14.34 4.37 6.33
C ILE A 83 13.18 4.37 7.31
N ILE A 84 13.39 4.92 8.50
CA ILE A 84 12.35 5.06 9.52
C ILE A 84 11.65 6.39 9.30
N LYS A 85 10.33 6.36 9.14
CA LYS A 85 9.49 7.56 9.03
C LYS A 85 8.59 7.70 10.25
N GLU A 86 8.48 8.92 10.77
CA GLU A 86 7.52 9.27 11.82
C GLU A 86 6.16 9.53 11.16
N LEU A 87 5.27 8.54 11.21
CA LEU A 87 3.98 8.57 10.54
C LEU A 87 2.88 8.11 11.50
N ASN A 88 1.80 8.89 11.61
CA ASN A 88 0.57 8.39 12.20
C ASN A 88 -0.13 7.39 11.25
N ASP A 89 -1.19 6.73 11.71
CA ASP A 89 -1.90 5.68 10.96
C ASP A 89 -2.44 6.16 9.60
N ASP A 90 -2.98 7.37 9.57
CA ASP A 90 -3.53 7.95 8.34
C ASP A 90 -2.43 8.27 7.32
N MET A 91 -1.33 8.90 7.76
CA MET A 91 -0.19 9.20 6.90
C MET A 91 0.48 7.93 6.40
N ALA A 92 0.62 6.92 7.26
CA ALA A 92 1.15 5.62 6.90
C ALA A 92 0.28 4.92 5.83
N SER A 93 -1.05 4.97 5.99
CA SER A 93 -2.01 4.42 5.02
C SER A 93 -1.91 5.12 3.67
N VAL A 94 -1.84 6.45 3.65
CA VAL A 94 -1.68 7.24 2.41
C VAL A 94 -0.37 6.88 1.72
N LEU A 95 0.75 6.87 2.44
CA LEU A 95 2.07 6.58 1.88
C LEU A 95 2.14 5.13 1.35
N MET A 96 1.60 4.17 2.10
CA MET A 96 1.56 2.76 1.69
C MET A 96 0.76 2.58 0.38
N VAL A 97 -0.43 3.20 0.27
CA VAL A 97 -1.23 3.14 -0.97
C VAL A 97 -0.48 3.80 -2.12
N ASP A 98 0.08 4.99 -1.92
CA ASP A 98 0.80 5.73 -2.95
C ASP A 98 2.04 4.98 -3.47
N ALA A 99 2.72 4.23 -2.61
CA ALA A 99 3.88 3.43 -2.98
C ALA A 99 3.52 2.18 -3.81
N ASN A 100 2.26 1.77 -3.85
CA ASN A 100 1.83 0.53 -4.48
C ASN A 100 0.81 0.71 -5.62
N ILE A 101 0.10 1.85 -5.67
CA ILE A 101 -1.04 2.03 -6.60
C ILE A 101 -0.63 2.11 -8.09
N GLN A 102 0.65 2.31 -8.39
CA GLN A 102 1.19 2.34 -9.76
C GLN A 102 1.71 0.97 -10.23
N ARG A 103 1.55 -0.08 -9.41
CA ARG A 103 1.96 -1.44 -9.80
C ARG A 103 1.15 -1.91 -11.00
N GLU A 104 1.81 -2.66 -11.89
CA GLU A 104 1.12 -3.37 -12.97
C GLU A 104 0.22 -4.48 -12.39
N ASN A 105 -0.88 -4.75 -13.06
CA ASN A 105 -1.79 -5.85 -12.73
C ASN A 105 -2.44 -5.81 -11.32
N ILE A 106 -2.76 -4.61 -10.82
CA ILE A 106 -3.56 -4.50 -9.59
C ILE A 106 -4.99 -5.01 -9.86
N LEU A 107 -5.46 -5.94 -9.03
CA LEU A 107 -6.82 -6.45 -9.12
C LEU A 107 -7.85 -5.37 -8.74
N PRO A 108 -9.06 -5.40 -9.34
CA PRO A 108 -10.14 -4.47 -8.99
C PRO A 108 -10.44 -4.42 -7.50
N SER A 109 -10.44 -5.57 -6.82
CA SER A 109 -10.67 -5.67 -5.37
C SER A 109 -9.56 -5.00 -4.56
N GLU A 110 -8.30 -5.16 -4.97
CA GLU A 110 -7.15 -4.54 -4.33
C GLU A 110 -7.21 -3.02 -4.47
N LYS A 111 -7.47 -2.53 -5.69
CA LYS A 111 -7.60 -1.11 -5.99
C LYS A 111 -8.77 -0.48 -5.24
N ALA A 112 -9.91 -1.19 -5.12
CA ALA A 112 -11.06 -0.74 -4.37
C ALA A 112 -10.73 -0.57 -2.87
N LYS A 113 -10.08 -1.55 -2.25
CA LYS A 113 -9.65 -1.50 -0.85
C LYS A 113 -8.59 -0.41 -0.62
N ALA A 114 -7.63 -0.26 -1.52
CA ALA A 114 -6.59 0.76 -1.46
C ALA A 114 -7.17 2.17 -1.52
N TYR A 115 -8.07 2.43 -2.45
CA TYR A 115 -8.72 3.74 -2.56
C TYR A 115 -9.61 4.05 -1.37
N ARG A 116 -10.34 3.08 -0.84
CA ARG A 116 -11.10 3.25 0.39
C ARG A 116 -10.19 3.63 1.55
N MET A 117 -9.12 2.88 1.77
CA MET A 117 -8.16 3.14 2.84
C MET A 117 -7.56 4.55 2.75
N LYS A 118 -7.10 4.96 1.57
CA LYS A 118 -6.53 6.29 1.35
C LYS A 118 -7.58 7.40 1.51
N TYR A 119 -8.80 7.17 1.03
CA TYR A 119 -9.91 8.11 1.14
C TYR A 119 -10.29 8.36 2.61
N ASP A 120 -10.46 7.28 3.39
CA ASP A 120 -10.82 7.34 4.80
C ASP A 120 -9.70 8.03 5.61
N ALA A 121 -8.43 7.70 5.35
CA ALA A 121 -7.28 8.35 5.97
C ALA A 121 -7.21 9.86 5.70
N LEU A 122 -7.42 10.29 4.46
CA LEU A 122 -7.46 11.72 4.11
C LEU A 122 -8.63 12.44 4.76
N LYS A 123 -9.76 11.75 4.92
CA LYS A 123 -10.94 12.29 5.62
C LYS A 123 -10.67 12.53 7.10
N HIS A 124 -10.03 11.58 7.80
CA HIS A 124 -9.70 11.71 9.22
C HIS A 124 -8.72 12.86 9.49
N GLN A 125 -7.82 13.18 8.58
CA GLN A 125 -6.84 14.26 8.73
C GLN A 125 -7.47 15.67 8.71
N GLY A 126 -8.81 15.79 8.75
CA GLY A 126 -9.49 17.08 8.87
C GLY A 126 -9.26 18.04 7.70
N LYS A 127 -8.74 17.57 6.58
CA LYS A 127 -8.80 18.30 5.32
C LYS A 127 -10.26 18.40 4.96
N GLN A 128 -10.91 19.50 5.38
CA GLN A 128 -12.32 19.78 5.18
C GLN A 128 -12.70 19.45 3.75
N ILE A 129 -13.50 18.43 3.62
CA ILE A 129 -14.05 17.98 2.36
C ILE A 129 -15.26 18.85 2.13
N GLU A 130 -15.06 20.03 1.64
CA GLU A 130 -16.19 20.81 1.13
C GLU A 130 -16.83 20.16 -0.11
N MET A 131 -16.13 19.22 -0.76
CA MET A 131 -16.66 18.43 -1.88
C MET A 131 -16.07 17.03 -1.89
N LEU A 132 -16.92 16.02 -1.92
CA LEU A 132 -16.55 14.61 -2.13
C LEU A 132 -15.68 14.43 -3.40
N GLY A 133 -15.81 15.32 -4.37
CA GLY A 133 -14.99 15.38 -5.59
C GLY A 133 -13.51 15.67 -5.35
N ASN A 134 -13.18 16.65 -4.53
CA ASN A 134 -11.79 17.05 -4.30
C ASN A 134 -10.97 15.94 -3.62
N THR A 135 -11.54 15.24 -2.65
CA THR A 135 -10.85 14.12 -2.01
C THR A 135 -10.65 12.96 -2.96
N ALA A 136 -11.66 12.62 -3.75
CA ALA A 136 -11.54 11.56 -4.74
C ALA A 136 -10.47 11.88 -5.80
N GLU A 137 -10.34 13.13 -6.23
CA GLU A 137 -9.28 13.56 -7.15
C GLU A 137 -7.89 13.44 -6.51
N LEU A 138 -7.75 13.84 -5.25
CA LEU A 138 -6.49 13.68 -4.50
C LEU A 138 -6.10 12.21 -4.35
N VAL A 139 -7.08 11.32 -4.08
CA VAL A 139 -6.85 9.87 -3.98
C VAL A 139 -6.34 9.31 -5.30
N GLY A 140 -6.98 9.68 -6.43
CA GLY A 140 -6.64 9.16 -7.76
C GLY A 140 -5.35 9.73 -8.37
N LYS A 141 -4.87 10.87 -7.88
CA LYS A 141 -3.79 11.65 -8.50
C LYS A 141 -2.53 10.83 -8.81
N LYS A 142 -2.09 10.00 -7.88
CA LYS A 142 -0.87 9.16 -8.05
C LYS A 142 -1.04 8.06 -9.09
N ALA A 143 -2.26 7.53 -9.24
CA ALA A 143 -2.58 6.49 -10.23
C ALA A 143 -3.00 7.05 -11.59
N GLY A 144 -3.18 8.37 -11.72
CA GLY A 144 -3.73 8.99 -12.92
C GLY A 144 -5.23 8.79 -13.10
N ASP A 145 -5.95 8.36 -12.04
CA ASP A 145 -7.38 8.11 -12.09
C ASP A 145 -8.18 9.38 -11.78
N SER A 146 -9.31 9.55 -12.48
CA SER A 146 -10.25 10.63 -12.20
C SER A 146 -10.98 10.41 -10.86
N GLY A 147 -11.44 11.48 -10.22
CA GLY A 147 -12.25 11.39 -9.01
C GLY A 147 -13.50 10.52 -9.19
N ARG A 148 -14.12 10.54 -10.40
CA ARG A 148 -15.24 9.64 -10.74
C ARG A 148 -14.83 8.16 -10.72
N THR A 149 -13.64 7.84 -11.24
CA THR A 149 -13.09 6.47 -11.19
C THR A 149 -12.87 6.03 -9.76
N VAL A 150 -12.27 6.90 -8.94
CA VAL A 150 -12.03 6.63 -7.51
C VAL A 150 -13.35 6.38 -6.77
N GLN A 151 -14.38 7.19 -6.99
CA GLN A 151 -15.69 6.98 -6.36
C GLN A 151 -16.32 5.63 -6.73
N ARG A 152 -16.13 5.17 -7.97
CA ARG A 152 -16.63 3.86 -8.41
C ARG A 152 -15.89 2.71 -7.73
N TYR A 153 -14.55 2.80 -7.60
CA TYR A 153 -13.77 1.83 -6.83
C TYR A 153 -14.10 1.88 -5.34
N TYR A 154 -14.29 3.06 -4.78
CA TYR A 154 -14.73 3.24 -3.40
C TYR A 154 -16.07 2.52 -3.15
N ARG A 155 -17.05 2.71 -4.04
CA ARG A 155 -18.34 1.99 -3.99
C ARG A 155 -18.14 0.48 -4.12
N LEU A 156 -17.31 0.02 -5.07
CA LEU A 156 -17.02 -1.40 -5.25
C LEU A 156 -16.47 -2.05 -3.97
N SER A 157 -15.76 -1.30 -3.13
CA SER A 157 -15.20 -1.82 -1.87
C SER A 157 -16.25 -2.27 -0.84
N TYR A 158 -17.51 -1.94 -1.02
CA TYR A 158 -18.63 -2.40 -0.19
C TYR A 158 -19.23 -3.73 -0.65
N LEU A 159 -18.82 -4.22 -1.80
CA LEU A 159 -19.27 -5.52 -2.29
C LEU A 159 -18.76 -6.64 -1.38
N CYS A 160 -19.57 -7.68 -1.19
CA CYS A 160 -19.14 -8.84 -0.42
C CYS A 160 -17.92 -9.54 -1.06
N PRO A 161 -17.09 -10.23 -0.27
CA PRO A 161 -15.83 -10.82 -0.75
C PRO A 161 -16.02 -11.78 -1.93
N ASP A 162 -17.07 -12.58 -1.93
CA ASP A 162 -17.32 -13.56 -3.00
C ASP A 162 -17.58 -12.87 -4.35
N LEU A 163 -18.43 -11.82 -4.36
CA LEU A 163 -18.68 -11.05 -5.57
C LEU A 163 -17.48 -10.20 -6.01
N LEU A 164 -16.67 -9.72 -5.06
CA LEU A 164 -15.39 -9.07 -5.39
C LEU A 164 -14.43 -10.03 -6.11
N ASN A 165 -14.36 -11.29 -5.68
CA ASN A 165 -13.56 -12.31 -6.35
C ASN A 165 -14.08 -12.58 -7.76
N GLU A 166 -15.40 -12.59 -7.98
CA GLU A 166 -15.96 -12.73 -9.33
C GLU A 166 -15.61 -11.55 -10.25
N VAL A 167 -15.51 -10.33 -9.68
CA VAL A 167 -15.03 -9.17 -10.44
C VAL A 167 -13.55 -9.34 -10.81
N ASP A 168 -12.72 -9.81 -9.89
CA ASP A 168 -11.30 -10.06 -10.14
C ASP A 168 -11.07 -11.15 -11.19
N GLU A 169 -11.90 -12.19 -11.18
CA GLU A 169 -11.89 -13.29 -12.15
C GLU A 169 -12.59 -12.94 -13.48
N LYS A 170 -13.08 -11.71 -13.62
CA LYS A 170 -13.83 -11.22 -14.80
C LYS A 170 -15.15 -11.97 -15.09
N LYS A 171 -15.65 -12.74 -14.14
CA LYS A 171 -16.98 -13.38 -14.21
C LYS A 171 -18.10 -12.36 -14.04
N LEU A 172 -17.88 -11.38 -13.17
CA LEU A 172 -18.73 -10.22 -12.99
C LEU A 172 -18.04 -8.97 -13.56
N THR A 173 -18.75 -8.18 -14.37
CA THR A 173 -18.15 -6.94 -14.88
C THR A 173 -17.97 -5.90 -13.76
N PHE A 174 -16.94 -5.06 -13.88
CA PHE A 174 -16.70 -3.96 -12.94
C PHE A 174 -17.96 -3.08 -12.76
N ASN A 175 -18.65 -2.75 -13.86
CA ASN A 175 -19.87 -1.92 -13.81
C ASN A 175 -20.98 -2.60 -13.03
N SER A 176 -21.22 -3.88 -13.29
CA SER A 176 -22.22 -4.67 -12.55
C SER A 176 -21.89 -4.75 -11.07
N GLY A 177 -20.61 -4.97 -10.71
CA GLY A 177 -20.15 -4.95 -9.32
C GLY A 177 -20.42 -3.61 -8.63
N VAL A 178 -20.13 -2.48 -9.29
CA VAL A 178 -20.40 -1.14 -8.75
C VAL A 178 -21.90 -0.89 -8.53
N ILE A 179 -22.77 -1.41 -9.40
CA ILE A 179 -24.23 -1.30 -9.25
C ILE A 179 -24.68 -2.13 -8.05
N LEU A 180 -24.28 -3.39 -7.97
CA LEU A 180 -24.63 -4.30 -6.88
C LEU A 180 -24.17 -3.78 -5.51
N ALA A 181 -23.00 -3.15 -5.44
CA ALA A 181 -22.50 -2.52 -4.22
C ALA A 181 -23.33 -1.30 -3.76
N GLY A 182 -24.28 -0.85 -4.53
CA GLY A 182 -25.18 0.27 -4.21
C GLY A 182 -26.58 -0.15 -3.79
N LEU A 183 -26.87 -1.46 -3.78
CA LEU A 183 -28.13 -2.05 -3.30
C LEU A 183 -28.05 -2.38 -1.81
#